data_eb91e63b6471ced1066da84b97a6de1a
#
_entry.id   eb91e63b6471ced1066da84b97a6de1a
#
_cell.length_a   1.000
_cell.length_b   1.000
_cell.length_c   1.000
_cell.angle_alpha   90.00
_cell.angle_beta   90.00
_cell.angle_gamma   90.00
#
_symmetry.space_group_name_H-M   'P 1'
#
loop_
_entity.id
_entity.type
_entity.pdbx_description
1 polymer ?
#
loop_
_entity_poly.entity_id
_entity_poly.type
_entity_poly.pdbx_seq_one_letter_code
_entity_poly.pdbx_strand_id
1 'polypeptide(L)'
;MSLTIKRVAILGAGPGGLAEAALLSKHGYDVHLFNGSSNRIEAISEVGGVTIEGDFGEEFVRIGKITTDIEEALFDRQLVFSFTPANGQRQMAELAAPFLKKGGVFLYASGSAGSLEAYPIFSRQGIDVIDDVLLGE
;
A
#
# COMPACT_ATOMS: atom_id res chain seq x y z
N MET A 1 12.53 18.43 -12.03
CA MET A 1 11.85 18.30 -10.73
C MET A 1 12.03 16.88 -10.24
N SER A 2 12.63 16.69 -9.08
CA SER A 2 12.80 15.34 -8.51
C SER A 2 11.59 14.97 -7.65
N LEU A 3 11.02 13.80 -7.86
CA LEU A 3 10.00 13.24 -7.00
C LEU A 3 10.70 12.54 -5.81
N THR A 4 10.52 13.08 -4.61
CA THR A 4 11.01 12.43 -3.38
C THR A 4 9.85 11.74 -2.69
N ILE A 5 9.87 10.42 -2.68
CA ILE A 5 8.85 9.61 -2.00
C ILE A 5 9.31 9.39 -0.56
N LYS A 6 8.47 9.75 0.40
CA LYS A 6 8.66 9.54 1.84
C LYS A 6 7.48 8.84 2.49
N ARG A 7 6.27 9.04 1.95
CA ARG A 7 5.02 8.55 2.52
C ARG A 7 4.42 7.49 1.61
N VAL A 8 4.32 6.28 2.15
CA VAL A 8 3.91 5.08 1.41
C VAL A 8 2.72 4.42 2.09
N ALA A 9 1.76 3.97 1.31
CA ALA A 9 0.72 3.06 1.76
C ALA A 9 0.98 1.66 1.22
N ILE A 10 0.88 0.66 2.07
CA ILE A 10 0.93 -0.76 1.70
C ILE A 10 -0.48 -1.32 1.84
N LEU A 11 -1.04 -1.80 0.76
CA LEU A 11 -2.38 -2.39 0.73
C LEU A 11 -2.28 -3.91 0.70
N GLY A 12 -2.62 -4.54 1.81
CA GLY A 12 -2.55 -5.99 2.01
C GLY A 12 -1.50 -6.39 3.03
N ALA A 13 -1.97 -7.07 4.09
CA ALA A 13 -1.13 -7.53 5.20
C ALA A 13 -0.81 -9.03 5.12
N GLY A 14 -0.66 -9.55 3.92
CA GLY A 14 -0.08 -10.87 3.68
C GLY A 14 1.44 -10.85 3.89
N PRO A 15 2.13 -12.00 3.68
CA PRO A 15 3.58 -12.06 3.90
C PRO A 15 4.38 -11.02 3.12
N GLY A 16 4.03 -10.80 1.85
CA GLY A 16 4.70 -9.81 1.01
C GLY A 16 4.48 -8.38 1.49
N GLY A 17 3.23 -8.02 1.80
CA GLY A 17 2.89 -6.68 2.29
C GLY A 17 3.52 -6.38 3.64
N LEU A 18 3.52 -7.33 4.55
CA LEU A 18 4.17 -7.20 5.87
C LEU A 18 5.68 -7.02 5.72
N ALA A 19 6.31 -7.82 4.89
CA ALA A 19 7.76 -7.72 4.64
C ALA A 19 8.14 -6.36 4.06
N GLU A 20 7.41 -5.88 3.07
CA GLU A 20 7.65 -4.58 2.45
C GLU A 20 7.39 -3.43 3.42
N ALA A 21 6.29 -3.49 4.19
CA ALA A 21 5.99 -2.48 5.21
C ALA A 21 7.11 -2.37 6.25
N ALA A 22 7.63 -3.50 6.71
CA ALA A 22 8.75 -3.54 7.64
C ALA A 22 10.04 -2.99 7.03
N LEU A 23 10.35 -3.42 5.81
CA LEU A 23 11.57 -2.99 5.11
C LEU A 23 11.59 -1.48 4.87
N LEU A 24 10.51 -0.93 4.35
CA LEU A 24 10.40 0.51 4.12
C LEU A 24 10.41 1.30 5.43
N SER A 25 9.73 0.83 6.46
CA SER A 25 9.75 1.47 7.78
C SER A 25 11.16 1.49 8.38
N LYS A 26 11.88 0.40 8.27
CA LYS A 26 13.29 0.30 8.70
C LYS A 26 14.19 1.31 7.99
N HIS A 27 13.90 1.61 6.72
CA HIS A 27 14.66 2.57 5.92
C HIS A 27 14.17 4.01 6.07
N GLY A 28 13.28 4.29 7.01
CA GLY A 28 12.88 5.65 7.36
C GLY A 28 11.69 6.21 6.59
N TYR A 29 10.98 5.36 5.83
CA TYR A 29 9.73 5.78 5.17
C TYR A 29 8.58 5.83 6.19
N ASP A 30 7.67 6.77 5.99
CA ASP A 30 6.41 6.84 6.74
C ASP A 30 5.41 5.90 6.07
N VAL A 31 5.17 4.75 6.69
CA VAL A 31 4.37 3.65 6.12
C VAL A 31 3.02 3.55 6.82
N HIS A 32 1.96 3.54 6.02
CA HIS A 32 0.62 3.12 6.42
C HIS A 32 0.35 1.73 5.87
N LEU A 33 0.01 0.80 6.75
CA LEU A 33 -0.37 -0.57 6.37
C LEU A 33 -1.89 -0.74 6.47
N PHE A 34 -2.50 -1.16 5.38
CA PHE A 34 -3.94 -1.43 5.29
C PHE A 34 -4.20 -2.91 5.09
N ASN A 35 -5.24 -3.42 5.71
CA ASN A 35 -5.86 -4.70 5.37
C ASN A 35 -7.36 -4.61 5.55
N GLY A 36 -8.14 -5.18 4.64
CA GLY A 36 -9.60 -5.14 4.70
C GLY A 36 -10.21 -5.98 5.82
N SER A 37 -9.44 -6.91 6.39
CA SER A 37 -9.87 -7.77 7.50
C SER A 37 -9.11 -7.42 8.77
N SER A 38 -9.84 -7.13 9.85
CA SER A 38 -9.25 -6.86 11.16
C SER A 38 -8.51 -8.07 11.74
N ASN A 39 -9.00 -9.27 11.51
CA ASN A 39 -8.41 -10.51 12.04
C ASN A 39 -6.91 -10.66 11.70
N ARG A 40 -6.52 -10.20 10.52
CA ARG A 40 -5.13 -10.33 10.05
C ARG A 40 -4.19 -9.32 10.69
N ILE A 41 -4.68 -8.14 11.02
CA ILE A 41 -3.84 -7.05 11.53
C ILE A 41 -4.03 -6.73 12.99
N GLU A 42 -4.98 -7.38 13.67
CA GLU A 42 -5.28 -7.09 15.08
C GLU A 42 -4.04 -7.20 15.97
N ALA A 43 -3.35 -8.35 15.90
CA ALA A 43 -2.16 -8.58 16.71
C ALA A 43 -1.02 -7.60 16.42
N ILE A 44 -0.78 -7.31 15.15
CA ILE A 44 0.28 -6.35 14.77
C ILE A 44 -0.10 -4.92 15.09
N SER A 45 -1.39 -4.59 15.03
CA SER A 45 -1.90 -3.27 15.41
C SER A 45 -1.73 -3.02 16.91
N GLU A 46 -1.98 -4.02 17.75
CA GLU A 46 -1.80 -3.92 19.21
C GLU A 46 -0.37 -3.60 19.61
N VAL A 47 0.62 -4.22 18.95
CA VAL A 47 2.05 -3.99 19.25
C VAL A 47 2.66 -2.86 18.42
N GLY A 48 1.99 -2.43 17.36
CA GLY A 48 2.39 -1.30 16.53
C GLY A 48 3.49 -1.59 15.52
N GLY A 49 3.72 -2.86 15.18
CA GLY A 49 4.73 -3.24 14.22
C GLY A 49 4.89 -4.74 14.07
N VAL A 50 5.94 -5.15 13.40
CA VAL A 50 6.24 -6.56 13.11
C VAL A 50 7.68 -6.90 13.47
N THR A 51 7.92 -8.16 13.83
CA THR A 51 9.27 -8.70 14.00
C THR A 51 9.72 -9.33 12.68
N ILE A 52 10.87 -8.92 12.20
CA ILE A 52 11.52 -9.51 11.03
C ILE A 52 12.68 -10.37 11.46
N GLU A 53 12.84 -11.52 10.83
CA GLU A 53 13.97 -12.42 11.04
C GLU A 53 14.88 -12.37 9.81
N GLY A 54 16.18 -12.39 10.04
CA GLY A 54 17.17 -12.39 8.97
C GLY A 54 18.50 -13.03 9.44
N ASP A 55 19.49 -13.02 8.59
CA ASP A 55 20.82 -13.64 8.85
C ASP A 55 21.51 -13.09 10.09
N PHE A 56 21.11 -11.93 10.58
CA PHE A 56 21.70 -11.26 11.73
C PHE A 56 20.78 -11.28 12.98
N GLY A 57 19.76 -12.14 12.99
CA GLY A 57 18.83 -12.29 14.10
C GLY A 57 17.46 -11.66 13.88
N GLU A 58 16.76 -11.40 14.97
CA GLU A 58 15.42 -10.82 14.97
C GLU A 58 15.47 -9.31 15.25
N GLU A 59 14.58 -8.56 14.59
CA GLU A 59 14.42 -7.13 14.80
C GLU A 59 12.94 -6.76 14.80
N PHE A 60 12.49 -6.02 15.83
CA PHE A 60 11.16 -5.43 15.83
C PHE A 60 11.17 -4.11 15.06
N VAL A 61 10.28 -4.00 14.09
CA VAL A 61 10.14 -2.79 13.26
C VAL A 61 8.77 -2.17 13.49
N ARG A 62 8.75 -0.93 13.90
CA ARG A 62 7.54 -0.14 14.09
C ARG A 62 6.99 0.32 12.74
N ILE A 63 5.67 0.21 12.57
CA ILE A 63 4.97 0.72 11.38
C ILE A 63 4.14 1.94 11.81
N GLY A 64 4.21 3.01 11.02
CA GLY A 64 3.64 4.30 11.39
C GLY A 64 2.13 4.29 11.61
N LYS A 65 1.38 3.57 10.78
CA LYS A 65 -0.07 3.37 10.93
C LYS A 65 -0.47 1.99 10.44
N ILE A 66 -1.36 1.34 11.17
CA ILE A 66 -1.94 0.03 10.81
C ILE A 66 -3.45 0.17 10.94
N THR A 67 -4.19 0.00 9.84
CA THR A 67 -5.61 0.32 9.82
C THR A 67 -6.42 -0.57 8.86
N THR A 68 -7.72 -0.69 9.14
CA THR A 68 -8.70 -1.29 8.23
C THR A 68 -9.51 -0.25 7.46
N ASP A 69 -9.22 1.03 7.67
CA ASP A 69 -9.87 2.15 7.00
C ASP A 69 -9.02 2.63 5.82
N ILE A 70 -9.55 2.45 4.60
CA ILE A 70 -8.82 2.81 3.37
C ILE A 70 -8.56 4.32 3.26
N GLU A 71 -9.50 5.16 3.69
CA GLU A 71 -9.32 6.60 3.67
C GLU A 71 -8.14 7.01 4.56
N GLU A 72 -8.09 6.45 5.76
CA GLU A 72 -7.01 6.68 6.72
C GLU A 72 -5.67 6.20 6.19
N ALA A 73 -5.65 5.01 5.58
CA ALA A 73 -4.45 4.42 4.99
C ALA A 73 -3.87 5.27 3.85
N LEU A 74 -4.73 5.83 3.01
CA LEU A 74 -4.33 6.57 1.81
C LEU A 74 -4.14 8.07 2.04
N PHE A 75 -4.46 8.57 3.23
CA PHE A 75 -4.31 9.99 3.54
C PHE A 75 -2.87 10.47 3.30
N ASP A 76 -2.72 11.41 2.37
CA ASP A 76 -1.45 12.05 2.02
C ASP A 76 -0.31 11.07 1.66
N ARG A 77 -0.63 9.99 0.94
CA ARG A 77 0.36 9.01 0.49
C ARG A 77 0.82 9.28 -0.94
N GLN A 78 2.13 9.33 -1.14
CA GLN A 78 2.76 9.59 -2.44
C GLN A 78 2.86 8.32 -3.30
N LEU A 79 3.09 7.18 -2.65
CA LEU A 79 3.15 5.87 -3.28
C LEU A 79 2.15 4.95 -2.58
N VAL A 80 1.30 4.33 -3.37
CA VAL A 80 0.39 3.27 -2.93
C VAL A 80 0.85 1.97 -3.58
N PHE A 81 1.23 1.01 -2.75
CA PHE A 81 1.79 -0.26 -3.20
C PHE A 81 0.82 -1.38 -2.82
N SER A 82 0.19 -1.99 -3.82
CA SER A 82 -0.81 -3.04 -3.60
C SER A 82 -0.18 -4.43 -3.63
N PHE A 83 -0.34 -5.15 -2.53
CA PHE A 83 0.06 -6.55 -2.36
C PHE A 83 -1.16 -7.46 -2.34
N THR A 84 -2.12 -7.17 -3.21
CA THR A 84 -3.35 -7.96 -3.35
C THR A 84 -3.16 -9.09 -4.35
N PRO A 85 -3.68 -10.30 -4.05
CA PRO A 85 -3.71 -11.38 -5.06
C PRO A 85 -4.55 -10.95 -6.27
N ALA A 86 -4.31 -11.60 -7.42
CA ALA A 86 -4.94 -11.25 -8.69
C ALA A 86 -6.48 -11.13 -8.61
N ASN A 87 -7.12 -12.04 -7.86
CA ASN A 87 -8.58 -12.02 -7.67
C ASN A 87 -9.10 -10.86 -6.80
N GLY A 88 -8.23 -10.13 -6.13
CA GLY A 88 -8.59 -8.98 -5.29
C GLY A 88 -8.16 -7.62 -5.87
N GLN A 89 -7.41 -7.61 -6.96
CA GLN A 89 -6.83 -6.38 -7.52
C GLN A 89 -7.88 -5.37 -7.97
N ARG A 90 -8.93 -5.84 -8.63
CA ARG A 90 -10.03 -4.99 -9.07
C ARG A 90 -10.75 -4.34 -7.90
N GLN A 91 -11.11 -5.12 -6.90
CA GLN A 91 -11.78 -4.63 -5.71
C GLN A 91 -10.92 -3.60 -4.96
N MET A 92 -9.62 -3.85 -4.89
CA MET A 92 -8.69 -2.91 -4.25
C MET A 92 -8.59 -1.59 -5.03
N ALA A 93 -8.58 -1.65 -6.35
CA ALA A 93 -8.60 -0.43 -7.18
C ALA A 93 -9.88 0.38 -6.96
N GLU A 94 -11.04 -0.28 -6.91
CA GLU A 94 -12.32 0.37 -6.63
C GLU A 94 -12.35 1.03 -5.24
N LEU A 95 -11.81 0.35 -4.25
CA LEU A 95 -11.75 0.85 -2.87
C LEU A 95 -10.80 2.04 -2.73
N ALA A 96 -9.66 1.98 -3.39
CA ALA A 96 -8.60 2.99 -3.28
C ALA A 96 -8.86 4.25 -4.10
N ALA A 97 -9.49 4.12 -5.28
CA ALA A 97 -9.62 5.20 -6.26
C ALA A 97 -10.12 6.53 -5.69
N PRO A 98 -11.18 6.59 -4.84
CA PRO A 98 -11.68 7.86 -4.31
C PRO A 98 -10.68 8.62 -3.44
N PHE A 99 -9.67 7.97 -2.92
CA PHE A 99 -8.74 8.52 -1.93
C PHE A 99 -7.31 8.69 -2.43
N LEU A 100 -7.07 8.44 -3.72
CA LEU A 100 -5.73 8.58 -4.30
C LEU A 100 -5.34 10.06 -4.40
N LYS A 101 -4.11 10.36 -4.04
CA LYS A 101 -3.55 11.71 -4.12
C LYS A 101 -3.10 12.02 -5.55
N LYS A 102 -3.48 13.18 -6.04
CA LYS A 102 -2.94 13.69 -7.32
C LYS A 102 -1.42 13.85 -7.26
N GLY A 103 -0.75 13.44 -8.30
CA GLY A 103 0.71 13.41 -8.36
C GLY A 103 1.33 12.18 -7.73
N GLY A 104 0.51 11.26 -7.21
CA GLY A 104 0.96 10.02 -6.62
C GLY A 104 1.19 8.89 -7.61
N VAL A 105 1.62 7.75 -7.08
CA VAL A 105 1.90 6.53 -7.83
C VAL A 105 1.12 5.37 -7.22
N PHE A 106 0.46 4.57 -8.05
CA PHE A 106 -0.19 3.33 -7.64
C PHE A 106 0.48 2.15 -8.35
N LEU A 107 1.06 1.23 -7.59
CA LEU A 107 1.76 0.06 -8.12
C LEU A 107 1.14 -1.23 -7.61
N TYR A 108 1.03 -2.22 -8.50
CA TYR A 108 0.75 -3.60 -8.12
C TYR A 108 2.06 -4.37 -7.97
N ALA A 109 2.31 -4.93 -6.80
CA ALA A 109 3.53 -5.67 -6.50
C ALA A 109 3.63 -7.01 -7.24
N SER A 110 2.50 -7.66 -7.46
CA SER A 110 2.47 -8.99 -8.06
C SER A 110 2.28 -8.99 -9.57
N GLY A 111 2.08 -7.84 -10.19
CA GLY A 111 1.77 -7.74 -11.60
C GLY A 111 0.43 -8.39 -11.95
N SER A 112 0.45 -9.37 -12.84
CA SER A 112 -0.75 -10.11 -13.28
C SER A 112 -1.78 -9.26 -14.04
N ALA A 113 -1.33 -8.19 -14.72
CA ALA A 113 -2.16 -7.27 -15.47
C ALA A 113 -3.20 -6.49 -14.63
N GLY A 114 -2.93 -6.31 -13.33
CA GLY A 114 -3.79 -5.55 -12.43
C GLY A 114 -3.96 -4.10 -12.87
N SER A 115 -2.94 -3.50 -13.44
CA SER A 115 -2.99 -2.15 -14.01
C SER A 115 -4.03 -2.03 -15.13
N LEU A 116 -4.20 -3.07 -15.95
CA LEU A 116 -5.23 -3.08 -17.01
C LEU A 116 -6.65 -3.12 -16.44
N GLU A 117 -6.85 -3.76 -15.31
CA GLU A 117 -8.14 -3.74 -14.61
C GLU A 117 -8.38 -2.39 -13.89
N ALA A 118 -7.35 -1.82 -13.30
CA ALA A 118 -7.45 -0.56 -12.57
C ALA A 118 -7.69 0.65 -13.49
N TYR A 119 -7.11 0.65 -14.67
CA TYR A 119 -7.21 1.76 -15.61
C TYR A 119 -8.65 2.24 -15.86
N PRO A 120 -9.61 1.38 -16.29
CA PRO A 120 -10.98 1.83 -16.50
C PRO A 120 -11.68 2.25 -15.20
N ILE A 121 -11.30 1.68 -14.06
CA ILE A 121 -11.86 2.05 -12.76
C ILE A 121 -11.44 3.49 -12.41
N PHE A 122 -10.16 3.79 -12.54
CA PHE A 122 -9.63 5.13 -12.27
C PHE A 122 -10.22 6.15 -13.22
N SER A 123 -10.32 5.84 -14.51
CA SER A 123 -10.91 6.73 -15.52
C SER A 123 -12.38 7.07 -15.19
N ARG A 124 -13.16 6.10 -14.74
CA ARG A 124 -14.55 6.31 -14.32
C ARG A 124 -14.67 7.19 -13.08
N GLN A 125 -13.65 7.23 -12.24
CA GLN A 125 -13.57 8.10 -11.07
C GLN A 125 -13.00 9.49 -11.41
N GLY A 126 -12.75 9.77 -12.69
CA GLY A 126 -12.19 11.05 -13.12
C GLY A 126 -10.69 11.20 -12.87
N ILE A 127 -9.98 10.09 -12.65
CA ILE A 127 -8.52 10.08 -12.44
C ILE A 127 -7.84 9.89 -13.80
N ASP A 128 -7.01 10.83 -14.19
CA ASP A 128 -6.14 10.68 -15.34
C ASP A 128 -4.92 9.84 -14.95
N VAL A 129 -4.74 8.71 -15.65
CA VAL A 129 -3.71 7.71 -15.35
C VAL A 129 -2.36 8.11 -15.96
N ILE A 130 -2.03 9.31 -16.02
CA ILE A 130 -0.69 9.82 -16.35
C ILE A 130 -0.50 11.13 -15.59
N ASP A 131 -1.48 12.03 -15.74
CA ASP A 131 -1.37 13.37 -15.17
C ASP A 131 -1.76 13.43 -13.70
N ASP A 132 -2.74 12.63 -13.25
CA ASP A 132 -3.18 12.62 -11.86
C ASP A 132 -2.47 11.55 -11.02
N VAL A 133 -2.41 10.30 -11.51
CA VAL A 133 -1.80 9.18 -10.79
C VAL A 133 -1.06 8.29 -11.78
N LEU A 134 0.22 8.05 -11.56
CA LEU A 134 0.95 7.03 -12.32
C LEU A 134 0.52 5.64 -11.88
N LEU A 135 0.10 4.84 -12.83
CA LEU A 135 -0.33 3.47 -12.59
C LEU A 135 0.69 2.49 -13.19
N GLY A 136 1.08 1.48 -12.40
CA GLY A 136 2.06 0.49 -12.84
C GLY A 136 1.99 -0.83 -12.09
N GLU A 137 2.91 -1.72 -12.44
CA GLU A 137 3.07 -3.04 -11.83
C GLU A 137 4.50 -3.57 -11.95
#